data_594063043a9695ddb71fe2c0688c5971
#
_entry.id   594063043a9695ddb71fe2c0688c5971
#
_cell.length_a   1.000
_cell.length_b   1.000
_cell.length_c   1.000
_cell.angle_alpha   90.00
_cell.angle_beta   90.00
_cell.angle_gamma   90.00
#
_symmetry.space_group_name_H-M   'P 1'
#
loop_
_entity.id
_entity.type
_entity.pdbx_description
1 polymer ?
#
loop_
_entity_poly.entity_id
_entity_poly.type
_entity_poly.pdbx_seq_one_letter_code
_entity_poly.pdbx_strand_id
1 'polypeptide(L)'
;MKNMDYIIIVAGGKGLRMGSEIPKQFIEIGGLPVLMHTLKRFREYSETLNIILVLPHDQQEFWHNLCEKHHFDVKHQVVDGGETRFDSSKNGLSVIPDDEEGVVGIHDGVRPFVSVDVIERCFETARDEYACIPVLPVTDTIRYVDQHGGGKNVMRSDYRVVQTPQTFDIGLIKQAFHQPYQENFTDDASVVEALGCQVQMVEGNRENIKITTPFDLIVAEALLRKER
;
A
#
# COMPACT_ATOMS: atom_id res chain seq x y z
N MET A 1 -21.04 -2.00 -18.87
CA MET A 1 -21.07 -2.11 -17.38
C MET A 1 -20.20 -0.98 -16.83
N LYS A 2 -20.45 -0.45 -15.67
CA LYS A 2 -19.63 0.62 -15.09
C LYS A 2 -18.42 -0.08 -14.47
N ASN A 3 -17.20 0.10 -15.02
CA ASN A 3 -15.98 -0.44 -14.43
C ASN A 3 -15.88 0.03 -12.98
N MET A 4 -15.67 -0.92 -12.06
CA MET A 4 -15.58 -0.61 -10.63
C MET A 4 -14.11 -0.64 -10.20
N ASP A 5 -13.68 0.42 -9.54
CA ASP A 5 -12.33 0.49 -8.99
C ASP A 5 -12.31 0.01 -7.54
N TYR A 6 -11.19 -0.60 -7.18
CA TYR A 6 -10.95 -1.16 -5.85
C TYR A 6 -9.63 -0.67 -5.29
N ILE A 7 -9.55 -0.59 -3.97
CA ILE A 7 -8.29 -0.44 -3.23
C ILE A 7 -8.22 -1.49 -2.13
N ILE A 8 -7.15 -2.27 -2.14
CA ILE A 8 -6.81 -3.22 -1.09
C ILE A 8 -5.77 -2.55 -0.19
N ILE A 9 -6.13 -2.31 1.07
CA ILE A 9 -5.25 -1.72 2.07
C ILE A 9 -4.71 -2.86 2.94
N VAL A 10 -3.41 -3.17 2.80
CA VAL A 10 -2.76 -4.25 3.55
C VAL A 10 -2.17 -3.70 4.84
N ALA A 11 -2.65 -4.18 5.97
CA ALA A 11 -2.28 -3.68 7.30
C ALA A 11 -1.88 -4.81 8.28
N GLY A 12 -1.21 -5.87 7.79
CA GLY A 12 -0.85 -7.07 8.54
C GLY A 12 0.49 -7.04 9.28
N GLY A 13 1.21 -5.93 9.30
CA GLY A 13 2.55 -5.87 9.89
C GLY A 13 2.55 -5.95 11.43
N LYS A 14 3.29 -6.90 12.01
CA LYS A 14 3.43 -7.07 13.47
C LYS A 14 4.15 -5.92 14.21
N GLY A 15 4.67 -4.92 13.48
CA GLY A 15 5.22 -3.69 14.06
C GLY A 15 6.42 -3.88 15.01
N LEU A 16 7.15 -4.99 14.96
CA LEU A 16 8.23 -5.35 15.90
C LEU A 16 9.30 -4.25 16.08
N ARG A 17 9.53 -3.43 15.06
CA ARG A 17 10.49 -2.31 15.09
C ARG A 17 10.02 -1.07 15.85
N MET A 18 8.73 -1.01 16.22
CA MET A 18 8.16 0.16 16.91
C MET A 18 8.33 0.09 18.43
N GLY A 19 8.66 -1.08 19.00
CA GLY A 19 8.76 -1.25 20.46
C GLY A 19 7.45 -0.99 21.23
N SER A 20 6.32 -0.97 20.54
CA SER A 20 4.99 -0.73 21.10
C SER A 20 4.21 -2.03 21.20
N GLU A 21 3.40 -2.17 22.25
CA GLU A 21 2.45 -3.28 22.39
C GLU A 21 1.29 -3.17 21.38
N ILE A 22 1.02 -1.94 20.91
CA ILE A 22 -0.02 -1.67 19.91
C ILE A 22 0.58 -1.79 18.51
N PRO A 23 -0.04 -2.55 17.58
CA PRO A 23 0.39 -2.62 16.19
C PRO A 23 0.45 -1.21 15.55
N LYS A 24 1.50 -0.95 14.78
CA LYS A 24 1.84 0.41 14.28
C LYS A 24 0.71 1.08 13.48
N GLN A 25 -0.13 0.30 12.78
CA GLN A 25 -1.26 0.81 12.03
C GLN A 25 -2.35 1.42 12.91
N PHE A 26 -2.38 1.07 14.19
CA PHE A 26 -3.35 1.57 15.16
C PHE A 26 -2.79 2.68 16.09
N ILE A 27 -1.51 3.01 15.95
CA ILE A 27 -0.92 4.14 16.68
C ILE A 27 -1.60 5.43 16.19
N GLU A 28 -2.00 6.27 17.13
CA GLU A 28 -2.66 7.55 16.82
C GLU A 28 -1.64 8.61 16.42
N ILE A 29 -1.95 9.33 15.33
CA ILE A 29 -1.30 10.56 14.91
C ILE A 29 -2.39 11.63 14.73
N GLY A 30 -2.20 12.83 15.30
CA GLY A 30 -3.22 13.87 15.26
C GLY A 30 -4.57 13.47 15.89
N GLY A 31 -4.60 12.47 16.77
CA GLY A 31 -5.79 12.00 17.47
C GLY A 31 -6.60 10.93 16.73
N LEU A 32 -6.10 10.40 15.62
CA LEU A 32 -6.70 9.28 14.89
C LEU A 32 -5.64 8.21 14.58
N PRO A 33 -6.00 6.91 14.58
CA PRO A 33 -5.13 5.83 14.11
C PRO A 33 -4.57 6.08 12.70
N VAL A 34 -3.30 5.75 12.48
CA VAL A 34 -2.65 5.85 11.15
C VAL A 34 -3.50 5.23 10.04
N LEU A 35 -4.07 4.05 10.31
CA LEU A 35 -4.90 3.33 9.35
C LEU A 35 -6.17 4.12 8.98
N MET A 36 -6.78 4.84 9.91
CA MET A 36 -7.96 5.67 9.62
C MET A 36 -7.61 6.84 8.69
N HIS A 37 -6.44 7.45 8.85
CA HIS A 37 -5.95 8.46 7.92
C HIS A 37 -5.78 7.87 6.52
N THR A 38 -5.20 6.66 6.43
CA THR A 38 -5.02 5.98 5.14
C THR A 38 -6.36 5.72 4.45
N LEU A 39 -7.36 5.16 5.15
CA LEU A 39 -8.69 4.92 4.55
C LEU A 39 -9.37 6.22 4.13
N LYS A 40 -9.29 7.27 4.94
CA LYS A 40 -9.85 8.60 4.60
C LYS A 40 -9.25 9.13 3.31
N ARG A 41 -7.94 9.01 3.09
CA ARG A 41 -7.28 9.50 1.89
C ARG A 41 -7.83 8.86 0.60
N PHE A 42 -8.14 7.56 0.64
CA PHE A 42 -8.78 6.90 -0.50
C PHE A 42 -10.25 7.27 -0.66
N ARG A 43 -10.96 7.57 0.41
CA ARG A 43 -12.33 8.08 0.34
C ARG A 43 -12.37 9.52 -0.20
N GLU A 44 -11.35 10.35 0.10
CA GLU A 44 -11.18 11.69 -0.50
C GLU A 44 -10.96 11.60 -2.01
N TYR A 45 -10.23 10.59 -2.49
CA TYR A 45 -10.04 10.34 -3.92
C TYR A 45 -11.37 9.98 -4.61
N SER A 46 -12.16 9.09 -4.04
CA SER A 46 -13.44 8.69 -4.63
C SER A 46 -14.43 8.14 -3.61
N GLU A 47 -15.63 8.73 -3.62
CA GLU A 47 -16.77 8.27 -2.81
C GLU A 47 -17.27 6.87 -3.19
N THR A 48 -17.06 6.46 -4.45
CA THR A 48 -17.52 5.18 -5.00
C THR A 48 -16.44 4.09 -5.01
N LEU A 49 -15.22 4.40 -4.59
CA LEU A 49 -14.12 3.44 -4.53
C LEU A 49 -14.45 2.31 -3.54
N ASN A 50 -14.32 1.07 -3.97
CA ASN A 50 -14.49 -0.09 -3.09
C ASN A 50 -13.21 -0.30 -2.27
N ILE A 51 -13.31 -0.11 -0.95
CA ILE A 51 -12.18 -0.27 -0.03
C ILE A 51 -12.23 -1.64 0.62
N ILE A 52 -11.17 -2.42 0.46
CA ILE A 52 -10.95 -3.72 1.08
C ILE A 52 -9.77 -3.56 2.05
N LEU A 53 -10.02 -3.79 3.33
CA LEU A 53 -9.01 -3.72 4.37
C LEU A 53 -8.59 -5.13 4.76
N VAL A 54 -7.30 -5.45 4.59
CA VAL A 54 -6.75 -6.75 4.95
C VAL A 54 -6.02 -6.62 6.28
N LEU A 55 -6.56 -7.29 7.30
CA LEU A 55 -6.03 -7.31 8.67
C LEU A 55 -5.82 -8.76 9.17
N PRO A 56 -4.82 -9.02 10.01
CA PRO A 56 -4.76 -10.26 10.77
C PRO A 56 -6.06 -10.50 11.55
N HIS A 57 -6.53 -11.73 11.57
CA HIS A 57 -7.79 -12.10 12.21
C HIS A 57 -7.87 -11.63 13.67
N ASP A 58 -6.78 -11.81 14.42
CA ASP A 58 -6.66 -11.41 15.83
C ASP A 58 -6.67 -9.88 16.07
N GLN A 59 -6.59 -9.07 15.03
CA GLN A 59 -6.62 -7.60 15.12
C GLN A 59 -7.95 -6.98 14.68
N GLN A 60 -8.87 -7.77 14.13
CA GLN A 60 -10.12 -7.24 13.56
C GLN A 60 -11.08 -6.73 14.64
N GLU A 61 -11.18 -7.43 15.77
CA GLU A 61 -11.99 -6.98 16.91
C GLU A 61 -11.45 -5.64 17.47
N PHE A 62 -10.12 -5.54 17.60
CA PHE A 62 -9.50 -4.30 18.04
C PHE A 62 -9.76 -3.14 17.06
N TRP A 63 -9.69 -3.40 15.76
CA TRP A 63 -10.05 -2.43 14.72
C TRP A 63 -11.51 -1.99 14.81
N HIS A 64 -12.44 -2.93 15.01
CA HIS A 64 -13.86 -2.62 15.17
C HIS A 64 -14.10 -1.68 16.35
N ASN A 65 -13.52 -2.00 17.52
CA ASN A 65 -13.60 -1.17 18.71
C ASN A 65 -13.03 0.24 18.50
N LEU A 66 -11.94 0.38 17.72
CA LEU A 66 -11.41 1.68 17.34
C LEU A 66 -12.37 2.45 16.44
N CYS A 67 -13.01 1.80 15.46
CA CYS A 67 -14.02 2.43 14.60
C CYS A 67 -15.19 2.97 15.43
N GLU A 68 -15.68 2.21 16.38
CA GLU A 68 -16.74 2.68 17.30
C GLU A 68 -16.27 3.88 18.16
N LYS A 69 -15.09 3.75 18.79
CA LYS A 69 -14.48 4.80 19.63
C LYS A 69 -14.35 6.14 18.90
N HIS A 70 -13.93 6.11 17.63
CA HIS A 70 -13.68 7.31 16.84
C HIS A 70 -14.84 7.69 15.93
N HIS A 71 -16.01 7.02 16.01
CA HIS A 71 -17.15 7.22 15.12
C HIS A 71 -16.75 7.21 13.65
N PHE A 72 -15.91 6.22 13.27
CA PHE A 72 -15.31 6.12 11.95
C PHE A 72 -16.31 5.49 10.97
N ASP A 73 -16.78 6.26 10.01
CA ASP A 73 -17.88 5.95 9.09
C ASP A 73 -17.45 5.63 7.65
N VAL A 74 -16.13 5.63 7.37
CA VAL A 74 -15.63 5.25 6.04
C VAL A 74 -15.97 3.79 5.76
N LYS A 75 -16.84 3.57 4.77
CA LYS A 75 -17.27 2.22 4.37
C LYS A 75 -16.12 1.42 3.79
N HIS A 76 -15.88 0.23 4.32
CA HIS A 76 -14.87 -0.71 3.85
C HIS A 76 -15.26 -2.15 4.24
N GLN A 77 -14.74 -3.12 3.47
CA GLN A 77 -14.86 -4.54 3.79
C GLN A 77 -13.58 -5.00 4.48
N VAL A 78 -13.69 -5.74 5.58
CA VAL A 78 -12.53 -6.34 6.27
C VAL A 78 -12.37 -7.79 5.82
N VAL A 79 -11.11 -8.17 5.53
CA VAL A 79 -10.71 -9.50 5.06
C VAL A 79 -9.53 -9.99 5.88
N ASP A 80 -9.43 -11.31 6.09
CA ASP A 80 -8.32 -11.91 6.83
C ASP A 80 -6.99 -11.74 6.09
N GLY A 81 -5.95 -11.35 6.82
CA GLY A 81 -4.57 -11.38 6.35
C GLY A 81 -4.04 -12.80 6.20
N GLY A 82 -2.98 -12.96 5.42
CA GLY A 82 -2.25 -14.20 5.25
C GLY A 82 -0.91 -14.22 6.01
N GLU A 83 -0.14 -15.29 5.86
CA GLU A 83 1.16 -15.45 6.52
C GLU A 83 2.20 -14.46 5.98
N THR A 84 2.14 -14.19 4.67
CA THR A 84 3.02 -13.23 3.98
C THR A 84 2.25 -12.03 3.47
N ARG A 85 2.97 -10.99 2.97
CA ARG A 85 2.35 -9.88 2.27
C ARG A 85 1.66 -10.33 0.98
N PHE A 86 2.26 -11.29 0.27
CA PHE A 86 1.68 -11.92 -0.90
C PHE A 86 0.33 -12.59 -0.57
N ASP A 87 0.27 -13.40 0.47
CA ASP A 87 -0.97 -14.06 0.87
C ASP A 87 -2.04 -13.04 1.29
N SER A 88 -1.65 -11.98 1.98
CA SER A 88 -2.55 -10.89 2.35
C SER A 88 -3.12 -10.18 1.14
N SER A 89 -2.30 -9.84 0.13
CA SER A 89 -2.77 -9.26 -1.13
C SER A 89 -3.69 -10.22 -1.88
N LYS A 90 -3.33 -11.51 -1.91
CA LYS A 90 -4.15 -12.57 -2.53
C LYS A 90 -5.52 -12.70 -1.87
N ASN A 91 -5.59 -12.66 -0.55
CA ASN A 91 -6.85 -12.71 0.20
C ASN A 91 -7.72 -11.48 -0.12
N GLY A 92 -7.12 -10.28 -0.19
CA GLY A 92 -7.84 -9.09 -0.63
C GLY A 92 -8.37 -9.18 -2.07
N LEU A 93 -7.60 -9.75 -2.99
CA LEU A 93 -8.02 -9.96 -4.38
C LEU A 93 -9.15 -10.99 -4.51
N SER A 94 -9.20 -11.98 -3.62
CA SER A 94 -10.17 -13.08 -3.69
C SER A 94 -11.62 -12.65 -3.47
N VAL A 95 -11.85 -11.49 -2.84
CA VAL A 95 -13.22 -10.98 -2.60
C VAL A 95 -13.73 -10.09 -3.73
N ILE A 96 -12.90 -9.78 -4.72
CA ILE A 96 -13.31 -9.11 -5.96
C ILE A 96 -13.86 -10.19 -6.90
N PRO A 97 -15.06 -10.04 -7.49
CA PRO A 97 -15.61 -11.02 -8.43
C PRO A 97 -14.66 -11.32 -9.60
N ASP A 98 -14.68 -12.55 -10.12
CA ASP A 98 -13.75 -12.95 -11.19
C ASP A 98 -14.08 -12.35 -12.55
N ASP A 99 -15.32 -11.93 -12.73
CA ASP A 99 -15.85 -11.26 -13.94
C ASP A 99 -15.84 -9.72 -13.81
N GLU A 100 -15.26 -9.19 -12.73
CA GLU A 100 -15.18 -7.75 -12.53
C GLU A 100 -14.10 -7.13 -13.43
N GLU A 101 -14.45 -6.03 -14.08
CA GLU A 101 -13.56 -5.23 -14.93
C GLU A 101 -13.26 -3.89 -14.23
N GLY A 102 -12.02 -3.43 -14.32
CA GLY A 102 -11.58 -2.17 -13.75
C GLY A 102 -10.16 -2.25 -13.21
N VAL A 103 -9.83 -1.33 -12.30
CA VAL A 103 -8.50 -1.20 -11.71
C VAL A 103 -8.56 -1.49 -10.22
N VAL A 104 -7.59 -2.23 -9.72
CA VAL A 104 -7.36 -2.41 -8.29
C VAL A 104 -5.99 -1.88 -7.89
N GLY A 105 -5.98 -1.05 -6.84
CA GLY A 105 -4.75 -0.64 -6.17
C GLY A 105 -4.48 -1.53 -4.96
N ILE A 106 -3.19 -1.74 -4.64
CA ILE A 106 -2.76 -2.36 -3.39
C ILE A 106 -1.88 -1.37 -2.65
N HIS A 107 -2.24 -1.07 -1.41
CA HIS A 107 -1.62 0.01 -0.64
C HIS A 107 -1.23 -0.42 0.78
N ASP A 108 -0.07 0.07 1.24
CA ASP A 108 0.35 -0.13 2.63
C ASP A 108 -0.52 0.67 3.59
N GLY A 109 -1.19 0.03 4.54
CA GLY A 109 -2.06 0.68 5.54
C GLY A 109 -1.36 1.68 6.46
N VAL A 110 -0.04 1.76 6.39
CA VAL A 110 0.82 2.69 7.16
C VAL A 110 1.45 3.79 6.29
N ARG A 111 0.82 4.15 5.17
CA ARG A 111 1.18 5.30 4.32
C ARG A 111 0.01 6.29 4.22
N PRO A 112 -0.28 7.04 5.27
CA PRO A 112 -1.47 7.90 5.32
C PRO A 112 -1.38 9.17 4.46
N PHE A 113 -0.21 9.47 3.87
CA PHE A 113 0.06 10.75 3.20
C PHE A 113 0.24 10.64 1.68
N VAL A 114 -0.27 9.58 1.06
CA VAL A 114 -0.36 9.55 -0.40
C VAL A 114 -1.27 10.67 -0.86
N SER A 115 -0.85 11.50 -1.83
CA SER A 115 -1.70 12.57 -2.35
C SER A 115 -2.78 12.03 -3.28
N VAL A 116 -3.92 12.71 -3.32
CA VAL A 116 -5.04 12.37 -4.23
C VAL A 116 -4.55 12.37 -5.69
N ASP A 117 -3.73 13.33 -6.09
CA ASP A 117 -3.16 13.40 -7.43
C ASP A 117 -2.27 12.20 -7.80
N VAL A 118 -1.55 11.62 -6.82
CA VAL A 118 -0.77 10.40 -7.03
C VAL A 118 -1.70 9.20 -7.19
N ILE A 119 -2.75 9.11 -6.36
CA ILE A 119 -3.76 8.04 -6.49
C ILE A 119 -4.39 8.09 -7.87
N GLU A 120 -4.86 9.26 -8.30
CA GLU A 120 -5.50 9.49 -9.60
C GLU A 120 -4.57 9.06 -10.74
N ARG A 121 -3.31 9.57 -10.76
CA ARG A 121 -2.32 9.18 -11.78
C ARG A 121 -2.08 7.69 -11.84
N CYS A 122 -1.97 7.02 -10.69
CA CYS A 122 -1.76 5.58 -10.65
C CYS A 122 -2.95 4.82 -11.25
N PHE A 123 -4.18 5.19 -10.89
CA PHE A 123 -5.38 4.53 -11.40
C PHE A 123 -5.59 4.81 -12.90
N GLU A 124 -5.39 6.03 -13.36
CA GLU A 124 -5.47 6.37 -14.79
C GLU A 124 -4.43 5.62 -15.61
N THR A 125 -3.16 5.65 -15.18
CA THR A 125 -2.09 4.93 -15.88
C THR A 125 -2.33 3.42 -15.93
N ALA A 126 -2.82 2.82 -14.83
CA ALA A 126 -3.14 1.39 -14.83
C ALA A 126 -4.34 1.03 -15.73
N ARG A 127 -5.26 1.97 -15.92
CA ARG A 127 -6.39 1.80 -16.85
C ARG A 127 -5.95 1.77 -18.31
N ASP A 128 -4.94 2.57 -18.64
CA ASP A 128 -4.42 2.67 -20.01
C ASP A 128 -3.33 1.63 -20.29
N GLU A 129 -2.49 1.30 -19.30
CA GLU A 129 -1.24 0.55 -19.44
C GLU A 129 -1.21 -0.74 -18.59
N TYR A 130 -2.34 -1.10 -17.97
CA TYR A 130 -2.58 -2.31 -17.17
C TYR A 130 -1.84 -2.42 -15.82
N ALA A 131 -0.70 -1.77 -15.63
CA ALA A 131 0.07 -1.82 -14.38
C ALA A 131 0.86 -0.54 -14.14
N CYS A 132 0.81 0.00 -12.91
CA CYS A 132 1.47 1.24 -12.56
C CYS A 132 1.93 1.27 -11.09
N ILE A 133 3.08 1.86 -10.84
CA ILE A 133 3.63 2.12 -9.51
C ILE A 133 4.09 3.57 -9.37
N PRO A 134 3.87 4.22 -8.22
CA PRO A 134 4.44 5.53 -7.92
C PRO A 134 5.87 5.37 -7.42
N VAL A 135 6.76 6.22 -7.94
CA VAL A 135 8.19 6.15 -7.61
C VAL A 135 8.76 7.54 -7.30
N LEU A 136 9.85 7.56 -6.53
CA LEU A 136 10.65 8.76 -6.28
C LEU A 136 12.10 8.55 -6.72
N PRO A 137 12.77 9.61 -7.17
CA PRO A 137 14.22 9.55 -7.41
C PRO A 137 14.96 9.33 -6.08
N VAL A 138 16.04 8.56 -6.14
CA VAL A 138 16.94 8.40 -4.99
C VAL A 138 17.78 9.66 -4.83
N THR A 139 17.76 10.24 -3.64
CA THR A 139 18.53 11.45 -3.31
C THR A 139 19.91 11.15 -2.73
N ASP A 140 20.03 10.07 -1.96
CA ASP A 140 21.26 9.68 -1.30
C ASP A 140 22.20 8.89 -2.24
N THR A 141 23.48 8.81 -1.87
CA THR A 141 24.43 7.91 -2.53
C THR A 141 24.12 6.47 -2.17
N ILE A 142 23.93 5.61 -3.17
CA ILE A 142 23.67 4.18 -2.98
C ILE A 142 24.96 3.39 -3.14
N ARG A 143 25.16 2.42 -2.25
CA ARG A 143 26.24 1.44 -2.34
C ARG A 143 25.65 0.04 -2.41
N TYR A 144 25.99 -0.69 -3.47
CA TYR A 144 25.75 -2.12 -3.53
C TYR A 144 26.68 -2.82 -2.52
N VAL A 145 26.14 -3.74 -1.74
CA VAL A 145 26.91 -4.56 -0.79
C VAL A 145 26.72 -6.02 -1.18
N ASP A 146 27.81 -6.73 -1.37
CA ASP A 146 27.79 -8.17 -1.66
C ASP A 146 27.67 -9.01 -0.38
N GLN A 147 27.46 -10.31 -0.56
CA GLN A 147 27.27 -11.26 0.57
C GLN A 147 28.52 -11.41 1.48
N HIS A 148 29.68 -10.89 1.08
CA HIS A 148 30.94 -10.92 1.85
C HIS A 148 31.24 -9.58 2.53
N GLY A 149 30.31 -8.61 2.46
CA GLY A 149 30.46 -7.26 3.03
C GLY A 149 31.31 -6.32 2.18
N GLY A 150 31.80 -6.76 1.01
CA GLY A 150 32.38 -5.91 0.00
C GLY A 150 31.30 -5.09 -0.74
N GLY A 151 31.72 -4.22 -1.64
CA GLY A 151 30.71 -3.51 -2.43
C GLY A 151 31.27 -2.35 -3.23
N LYS A 152 30.37 -1.76 -4.05
CA LYS A 152 30.69 -0.62 -4.92
C LYS A 152 29.58 0.42 -4.93
N ASN A 153 29.94 1.67 -5.22
CA ASN A 153 28.94 2.70 -5.51
C ASN A 153 28.23 2.37 -6.82
N VAL A 154 26.94 2.66 -6.88
CA VAL A 154 26.13 2.51 -8.08
C VAL A 154 25.60 3.88 -8.50
N MET A 155 25.23 4.00 -9.77
CA MET A 155 24.61 5.22 -10.28
C MET A 155 23.19 5.34 -9.74
N ARG A 156 22.95 6.27 -8.84
CA ARG A 156 21.62 6.47 -8.22
C ARG A 156 20.53 6.83 -9.22
N SER A 157 20.90 7.37 -10.37
CA SER A 157 19.95 7.67 -11.48
C SER A 157 19.23 6.44 -12.00
N ASP A 158 19.83 5.26 -11.86
CA ASP A 158 19.29 3.99 -12.34
C ASP A 158 18.30 3.35 -11.35
N TYR A 159 18.09 3.97 -10.18
CA TYR A 159 17.26 3.46 -9.10
C TYR A 159 16.13 4.41 -8.77
N ARG A 160 15.03 3.84 -8.30
CA ARG A 160 13.87 4.56 -7.78
C ARG A 160 13.46 3.97 -6.44
N VAL A 161 12.91 4.81 -5.58
CA VAL A 161 12.21 4.38 -4.37
C VAL A 161 10.77 4.12 -4.74
N VAL A 162 10.30 2.89 -4.59
CA VAL A 162 8.93 2.49 -4.91
C VAL A 162 8.01 2.82 -3.74
N GLN A 163 6.85 3.34 -4.06
CA GLN A 163 5.77 3.61 -3.10
C GLN A 163 4.53 2.79 -3.45
N THR A 164 3.45 3.00 -2.71
CA THR A 164 2.10 2.51 -3.00
C THR A 164 1.12 3.70 -3.03
N PRO A 165 -0.05 3.58 -3.71
CA PRO A 165 -0.66 2.35 -4.22
C PRO A 165 0.05 1.82 -5.46
N GLN A 166 0.20 0.52 -5.57
CA GLN A 166 0.55 -0.17 -6.79
C GLN A 166 -0.76 -0.58 -7.45
N THR A 167 -0.99 -0.16 -8.68
CA THR A 167 -2.30 -0.26 -9.33
C THR A 167 -2.23 -1.13 -10.59
N PHE A 168 -3.25 -1.94 -10.79
CA PHE A 168 -3.26 -2.95 -11.83
C PHE A 168 -4.67 -3.15 -12.40
N ASP A 169 -4.75 -3.56 -13.65
CA ASP A 169 -5.95 -4.20 -14.17
C ASP A 169 -6.31 -5.41 -13.31
N ILE A 170 -7.62 -5.57 -13.00
CA ILE A 170 -8.10 -6.62 -12.09
C ILE A 170 -7.79 -8.03 -12.64
N GLY A 171 -8.02 -8.25 -13.93
CA GLY A 171 -7.75 -9.53 -14.56
C GLY A 171 -6.27 -9.90 -14.53
N LEU A 172 -5.40 -8.93 -14.87
CA LEU A 172 -3.96 -9.12 -14.87
C LEU A 172 -3.43 -9.48 -13.47
N ILE A 173 -3.79 -8.71 -12.44
CA ILE A 173 -3.24 -8.95 -11.10
C ILE A 173 -3.76 -10.26 -10.50
N LYS A 174 -5.04 -10.61 -10.73
CA LYS A 174 -5.57 -11.91 -10.31
C LYS A 174 -4.82 -13.05 -10.96
N GLN A 175 -4.55 -12.96 -12.27
CA GLN A 175 -3.73 -13.95 -12.97
C GLN A 175 -2.33 -14.05 -12.39
N ALA A 176 -1.70 -12.91 -12.06
CA ALA A 176 -0.37 -12.88 -11.46
C ALA A 176 -0.33 -13.61 -10.10
N PHE A 177 -1.35 -13.43 -9.27
CA PHE A 177 -1.44 -14.07 -7.95
C PHE A 177 -1.88 -15.55 -7.99
N HIS A 178 -2.14 -16.14 -9.16
CA HIS A 178 -2.22 -17.60 -9.32
C HIS A 178 -0.85 -18.28 -9.33
N GLN A 179 0.24 -17.53 -9.53
CA GLN A 179 1.61 -18.07 -9.41
C GLN A 179 1.87 -18.56 -7.98
N PRO A 180 2.71 -19.60 -7.79
CA PRO A 180 3.19 -19.97 -6.47
C PRO A 180 4.05 -18.83 -5.91
N TYR A 181 3.99 -18.62 -4.59
CA TYR A 181 4.82 -17.65 -3.90
C TYR A 181 6.32 -17.90 -4.16
N GLN A 182 7.08 -16.84 -4.34
CA GLN A 182 8.53 -16.83 -4.48
C GLN A 182 9.13 -15.78 -3.56
N GLU A 183 10.30 -16.06 -2.99
CA GLU A 183 10.97 -15.13 -2.05
C GLU A 183 11.37 -13.78 -2.68
N ASN A 184 11.51 -13.72 -3.99
CA ASN A 184 11.77 -12.48 -4.73
C ASN A 184 10.53 -11.64 -4.98
N PHE A 185 9.33 -12.08 -4.59
CA PHE A 185 8.12 -11.26 -4.60
C PHE A 185 8.15 -10.27 -3.44
N THR A 186 8.87 -9.16 -3.65
CA THR A 186 9.08 -8.14 -2.62
C THR A 186 7.91 -7.15 -2.48
N ASP A 187 7.11 -7.03 -3.56
CA ASP A 187 5.91 -6.19 -3.66
C ASP A 187 4.94 -6.76 -4.70
N ASP A 188 3.82 -6.09 -4.94
CA ASP A 188 2.79 -6.60 -5.88
C ASP A 188 3.24 -6.44 -7.33
N ALA A 189 4.04 -5.41 -7.64
CA ALA A 189 4.59 -5.20 -8.96
C ALA A 189 5.52 -6.36 -9.38
N SER A 190 6.36 -6.85 -8.49
CA SER A 190 7.27 -7.98 -8.78
C SER A 190 6.53 -9.27 -9.10
N VAL A 191 5.29 -9.45 -8.60
CA VAL A 191 4.43 -10.59 -8.95
C VAL A 191 3.94 -10.49 -10.39
N VAL A 192 3.58 -9.28 -10.83
CA VAL A 192 3.15 -9.00 -12.22
C VAL A 192 4.32 -9.08 -13.19
N GLU A 193 5.48 -8.52 -12.82
CA GLU A 193 6.70 -8.59 -13.62
C GLU A 193 7.17 -10.04 -13.87
N ALA A 194 6.92 -10.94 -12.92
CA ALA A 194 7.22 -12.37 -13.08
C ALA A 194 6.39 -13.07 -14.18
N LEU A 195 5.27 -12.47 -14.61
CA LEU A 195 4.54 -12.89 -15.82
C LEU A 195 5.14 -12.35 -17.12
N GLY A 196 6.20 -11.51 -17.04
CA GLY A 196 6.78 -10.83 -18.19
C GLY A 196 6.05 -9.54 -18.57
N CYS A 197 5.16 -9.03 -17.73
CA CYS A 197 4.44 -7.79 -17.95
C CYS A 197 5.28 -6.59 -17.52
N GLN A 198 5.23 -5.51 -18.29
CA GLN A 198 5.89 -4.26 -17.94
C GLN A 198 5.01 -3.47 -16.96
N VAL A 199 5.64 -2.90 -15.92
CA VAL A 199 4.97 -2.01 -14.96
C VAL A 199 5.41 -0.57 -15.23
N GLN A 200 4.44 0.32 -15.43
CA GLN A 200 4.67 1.74 -15.66
C GLN A 200 5.05 2.45 -14.36
N MET A 201 5.86 3.49 -14.47
CA MET A 201 6.27 4.31 -13.33
C MET A 201 5.69 5.72 -13.46
N VAL A 202 5.04 6.20 -12.40
CA VAL A 202 4.60 7.59 -12.28
C VAL A 202 5.29 8.28 -11.10
N GLU A 203 5.32 9.60 -11.11
CA GLU A 203 5.87 10.36 -9.99
C GLU A 203 4.99 10.22 -8.75
N GLY A 204 5.58 9.78 -7.63
CA GLY A 204 4.98 9.75 -6.31
C GLY A 204 5.08 11.08 -5.58
N ASN A 205 4.73 11.10 -4.28
CA ASN A 205 4.94 12.29 -3.44
C ASN A 205 5.83 11.97 -2.23
N ARG A 206 6.67 12.94 -1.84
CA ARG A 206 7.67 12.75 -0.76
C ARG A 206 7.03 12.54 0.61
N GLU A 207 5.86 13.12 0.84
CA GLU A 207 5.09 12.97 2.06
C GLU A 207 4.55 11.56 2.25
N ASN A 208 4.42 10.76 1.17
CA ASN A 208 3.92 9.38 1.19
C ASN A 208 4.94 8.41 1.84
N ILE A 209 5.39 8.76 3.04
CA ILE A 209 6.31 7.95 3.85
C ILE A 209 5.61 6.68 4.35
N LYS A 210 6.39 5.61 4.52
CA LYS A 210 5.95 4.39 5.20
C LYS A 210 6.30 4.49 6.69
N ILE A 211 5.30 4.58 7.56
CA ILE A 211 5.52 4.62 9.01
C ILE A 211 6.01 3.25 9.49
N THR A 212 7.27 3.19 9.89
CA THR A 212 7.97 1.95 10.27
C THR A 212 8.77 2.07 11.56
N THR A 213 9.12 3.29 11.96
CA THR A 213 9.93 3.60 13.14
C THR A 213 9.27 4.70 13.98
N PRO A 214 9.67 4.88 15.26
CA PRO A 214 9.19 6.01 16.07
C PRO A 214 9.53 7.38 15.46
N PHE A 215 10.63 7.49 14.73
CA PHE A 215 10.98 8.72 14.03
C PHE A 215 9.95 9.10 12.96
N ASP A 216 9.41 8.11 12.26
CA ASP A 216 8.40 8.35 11.23
C ASP A 216 7.09 8.92 11.82
N LEU A 217 6.78 8.62 13.10
CA LEU A 217 5.64 9.21 13.80
C LEU A 217 5.83 10.71 14.04
N ILE A 218 7.05 11.13 14.37
CA ILE A 218 7.38 12.57 14.55
C ILE A 218 7.18 13.30 13.21
N VAL A 219 7.66 12.69 12.11
CA VAL A 219 7.47 13.24 10.77
C VAL A 219 5.98 13.29 10.41
N ALA A 220 5.25 12.22 10.70
CA ALA A 220 3.80 12.13 10.44
C ALA A 220 3.01 13.23 11.18
N GLU A 221 3.30 13.46 12.45
CA GLU A 221 2.70 14.56 13.23
C GLU A 221 3.00 15.95 12.63
N ALA A 222 4.22 16.14 12.13
CA ALA A 222 4.60 17.39 11.48
C ALA A 222 3.84 17.60 10.15
N LEU A 223 3.67 16.53 9.35
CA LEU A 223 2.91 16.57 8.10
C LEU A 223 1.44 16.92 8.34
N LEU A 224 0.80 16.29 9.33
CA LEU A 224 -0.59 16.59 9.68
C LEU A 224 -0.81 18.05 10.11
N ARG A 225 0.17 18.68 10.77
CA ARG A 225 0.08 20.10 11.14
C ARG A 225 0.14 21.02 9.93
N LYS A 226 0.81 20.61 8.86
CA LYS A 226 0.93 21.39 7.61
C LYS A 226 -0.34 21.32 6.77
N GLU A 227 -1.11 20.24 6.86
CA GLU A 227 -2.37 20.04 6.14
C GLU A 227 -3.57 20.78 6.80
N ARG A 228 -3.43 21.25 8.05
CA ARG A 228 -4.42 22.08 8.79
C ARG A 228 -4.23 23.56 8.49
#